data_88991ccdad13b185842a60f213a62662
#
_entry.id   88991ccdad13b185842a60f213a62662
#
_cell.length_a   1.000
_cell.length_b   1.000
_cell.length_c   1.000
_cell.angle_alpha   90.00
_cell.angle_beta   90.00
_cell.angle_gamma   90.00
#
_symmetry.space_group_name_H-M   'P 1'
#
loop_
_entity.id
_entity.type
_entity.pdbx_description
1 polymer ?
#
loop_
_entity_poly.entity_id
_entity_poly.type
_entity_poly.pdbx_seq_one_letter_code
_entity_poly.pdbx_strand_id
1 'polypeptide(L)' 'MIEKIMAIWSHLLPNKTFDLNANFFDCGGNSILLAYLQWHLEKSFFITLSAIEFFSYPTIAGMAELVALKRST' A
#
# COMPACT_ATOMS: atom_id res chain seq x y z
N MET A 1 -10.30 -5.58 3.91
CA MET A 1 -8.92 -5.41 3.39
C MET A 1 -8.64 -4.00 2.90
N ILE A 2 -9.47 -3.46 2.04
CA ILE A 2 -9.27 -2.10 1.48
C ILE A 2 -9.26 -1.05 2.58
N GLU A 3 -10.15 -1.15 3.56
CA GLU A 3 -10.23 -0.21 4.67
C GLU A 3 -8.92 -0.16 5.47
N LYS A 4 -8.30 -1.32 5.66
CA LYS A 4 -7.04 -1.39 6.39
C LYS A 4 -5.90 -0.75 5.60
N ILE A 5 -5.84 -1.01 4.29
CA ILE A 5 -4.83 -0.39 3.42
C ILE A 5 -5.03 1.12 3.39
N MET A 6 -6.28 1.57 3.28
CA MET A 6 -6.60 2.99 3.28
C MET A 6 -6.20 3.65 4.59
N ALA A 7 -6.43 2.98 5.72
CA ALA A 7 -6.04 3.50 7.03
C ALA A 7 -4.52 3.66 7.13
N ILE A 8 -3.76 2.70 6.59
CA ILE A 8 -2.30 2.78 6.56
C ILE A 8 -1.85 3.95 5.71
N TRP A 9 -2.45 4.12 4.52
CA TRP A 9 -2.14 5.26 3.65
C TRP A 9 -2.43 6.58 4.36
N SER A 10 -3.57 6.68 5.04
CA SER A 10 -3.96 7.91 5.76
C SER A 10 -2.97 8.24 6.87
N HIS A 11 -2.41 7.23 7.51
CA HIS A 11 -1.40 7.42 8.53
C HIS A 11 -0.08 7.95 7.94
N LEU A 12 0.30 7.42 6.78
CA LEU A 12 1.56 7.79 6.13
C LEU A 12 1.45 9.09 5.33
N LEU A 13 0.27 9.42 4.84
CA LEU A 13 0.01 10.59 4.01
C LEU A 13 -1.06 11.47 4.67
N PRO A 14 -0.76 12.05 5.85
CA PRO A 14 -1.75 12.86 6.55
C PRO A 14 -2.09 14.13 5.74
N ASN A 15 -3.31 14.61 5.89
CA ASN A 15 -3.80 15.82 5.21
C ASN A 15 -3.91 15.66 3.70
N LYS A 16 -3.97 14.42 3.22
CA LYS A 16 -4.20 14.13 1.80
C LYS A 16 -5.53 13.42 1.65
N THR A 17 -6.18 13.65 0.52
CA THR A 17 -7.35 12.89 0.10
C THR A 17 -6.96 12.07 -1.11
N PHE A 18 -7.47 10.86 -1.19
CA PHE A 18 -7.18 9.96 -2.30
C PHE A 18 -8.31 8.96 -2.46
N ASP A 19 -8.50 8.49 -3.69
CA ASP A 19 -9.46 7.42 -3.99
C ASP A 19 -8.70 6.09 -4.16
N LEU A 20 -9.43 5.04 -4.49
CA LEU A 20 -8.86 3.70 -4.63
C LEU A 20 -7.87 3.57 -5.78
N ASN A 21 -7.94 4.47 -6.76
CA ASN A 21 -7.09 4.44 -7.94
C ASN A 21 -5.99 5.49 -7.91
N ALA A 22 -5.87 6.25 -6.82
CA ALA A 22 -4.80 7.25 -6.68
C ALA A 22 -3.46 6.53 -6.54
N ASN A 23 -2.45 7.05 -7.22
CA ASN A 23 -1.09 6.51 -7.16
C ASN A 23 -0.39 7.00 -5.90
N PHE A 24 0.22 6.09 -5.15
CA PHE A 24 0.88 6.41 -3.88
C PHE A 24 1.92 7.53 -4.03
N PHE A 25 2.71 7.47 -5.09
CA PHE A 25 3.78 8.45 -5.31
C PHE A 25 3.21 9.82 -5.70
N ASP A 26 2.08 9.84 -6.42
CA ASP A 26 1.41 11.09 -6.79
C ASP A 26 0.76 11.76 -5.59
N CYS A 27 0.44 10.99 -4.56
CA CYS A 27 -0.16 11.49 -3.32
C CYS A 27 0.87 11.97 -2.30
N GLY A 28 2.12 12.06 -2.69
CA GLY A 28 3.19 12.52 -1.82
C GLY A 28 4.07 11.41 -1.25
N GLY A 29 3.87 10.18 -1.70
CA GLY A 29 4.71 9.07 -1.28
C GLY A 29 6.12 9.17 -1.85
N ASN A 30 7.06 8.57 -1.15
CA ASN A 30 8.46 8.50 -1.57
C ASN A 30 9.06 7.18 -1.08
N SER A 31 10.35 6.98 -1.32
CA SER A 31 11.02 5.72 -0.96
C SER A 31 10.97 5.41 0.52
N ILE A 32 11.07 6.44 1.37
CA ILE A 32 11.02 6.25 2.82
C ILE A 32 9.62 5.83 3.24
N LEU A 33 8.60 6.53 2.75
CA LEU A 33 7.21 6.21 3.05
C LEU A 33 6.82 4.84 2.47
N LEU A 34 7.39 4.48 1.33
CA LEU A 34 7.16 3.17 0.74
C LEU A 34 7.69 2.05 1.64
N ALA A 35 8.85 2.26 2.27
CA ALA A 35 9.40 1.29 3.20
C ALA A 35 8.49 1.11 4.41
N TYR A 36 7.93 2.19 4.94
CA TYR A 36 6.96 2.11 6.04
C TYR A 36 5.67 1.42 5.60
N LEU A 37 5.18 1.73 4.39
CA LEU A 37 4.00 1.08 3.83
C LEU A 37 4.22 -0.43 3.72
N GLN A 38 5.36 -0.83 3.19
CA GLN A 38 5.73 -2.23 3.07
C GLN A 38 5.70 -2.93 4.43
N TRP A 39 6.33 -2.32 5.43
CA TRP A 39 6.36 -2.87 6.78
C TRP A 39 4.95 -3.05 7.34
N HIS A 40 4.11 -2.02 7.22
CA HIS A 40 2.74 -2.06 7.73
C HIS A 40 1.91 -3.15 7.06
N LEU A 41 2.03 -3.28 5.73
CA LEU A 41 1.28 -4.30 5.00
C LEU A 41 1.76 -5.70 5.35
N GLU A 42 3.06 -5.90 5.47
CA GLU A 42 3.61 -7.19 5.85
C GLU A 42 3.13 -7.61 7.23
N LYS A 43 3.15 -6.69 8.19
CA LYS A 43 2.70 -6.97 9.56
C LYS A 43 1.18 -7.18 9.64
N SER A 44 0.42 -6.39 8.90
CA SER A 44 -1.05 -6.45 8.98
C SER A 44 -1.62 -7.69 8.31
N PHE A 45 -1.00 -8.16 7.24
CA PHE A 45 -1.54 -9.25 6.43
C PHE A 45 -0.69 -10.53 6.47
N PHE A 46 0.42 -10.52 7.20
CA PHE A 46 1.31 -11.67 7.36
C PHE A 46 1.84 -12.17 6.01
N ILE A 47 2.34 -11.26 5.19
CA ILE A 47 2.87 -11.53 3.86
C ILE A 47 4.26 -10.93 3.74
N THR A 48 4.96 -11.29 2.67
CA THR A 48 6.25 -10.70 2.32
C THR A 48 6.11 -9.98 0.98
N LEU A 49 6.55 -8.73 0.93
CA LEU A 49 6.44 -7.88 -0.25
C LEU A 49 7.81 -7.33 -0.62
N SER A 50 8.00 -7.05 -1.91
CA SER A 50 9.20 -6.37 -2.41
C SER A 50 8.84 -4.98 -2.91
N ALA A 51 9.81 -4.09 -2.96
CA ALA A 51 9.62 -2.74 -3.48
C ALA A 51 9.15 -2.76 -4.93
N ILE A 52 9.66 -3.70 -5.74
CA ILE A 52 9.28 -3.82 -7.15
C ILE A 52 7.79 -4.09 -7.30
N GLU A 53 7.23 -4.91 -6.41
CA GLU A 53 5.80 -5.23 -6.47
C GLU A 53 4.93 -3.99 -6.26
N PHE A 54 5.38 -3.04 -5.42
CA PHE A 54 4.66 -1.80 -5.20
C PHE A 54 4.64 -0.91 -6.45
N PHE A 55 5.70 -0.93 -7.25
CA PHE A 55 5.72 -0.17 -8.49
C PHE A 55 4.72 -0.72 -9.51
N SER A 56 4.43 -2.02 -9.45
CA SER A 56 3.42 -2.64 -10.30
C SER A 56 2.00 -2.46 -9.77
N TYR A 57 1.85 -2.23 -8.47
CA TYR A 57 0.55 -2.10 -7.80
C TYR A 57 0.53 -0.86 -6.90
N PRO A 58 0.67 0.36 -7.46
CA PRO A 58 0.89 1.56 -6.64
C PRO A 58 -0.37 2.22 -6.10
N THR A 59 -1.53 1.59 -6.24
CA THR A 59 -2.82 2.14 -5.79
C THR A 59 -3.40 1.29 -4.66
N ILE A 60 -4.38 1.83 -3.93
CA ILE A 60 -5.05 1.07 -2.88
C ILE A 60 -5.71 -0.18 -3.47
N ALA A 61 -6.42 -0.03 -4.59
CA ALA A 61 -7.05 -1.16 -5.26
C ALA A 61 -6.01 -2.18 -5.71
N GLY A 62 -4.89 -1.71 -6.28
CA GLY A 62 -3.80 -2.58 -6.71
C GLY A 62 -3.14 -3.29 -5.55
N MET A 63 -2.93 -2.59 -4.44
CA MET A 63 -2.32 -3.20 -3.25
C MET A 63 -3.23 -4.26 -2.64
N ALA A 64 -4.54 -4.03 -2.66
CA ALA A 64 -5.50 -5.05 -2.20
C ALA A 64 -5.41 -6.30 -3.06
N GLU A 65 -5.29 -6.13 -4.37
CA GLU A 65 -5.11 -7.24 -5.30
C GLU A 65 -3.80 -7.98 -5.02
N LEU A 66 -2.71 -7.24 -4.82
CA LEU A 66 -1.40 -7.82 -4.51
C LEU A 66 -1.44 -8.63 -3.21
N VAL A 67 -2.04 -8.07 -2.16
CA VAL A 67 -2.19 -8.77 -0.89
C VAL A 67 -2.99 -10.05 -1.06
N ALA A 68 -4.08 -10.00 -1.82
CA ALA A 68 -4.90 -11.17 -2.08
C ALA A 68 -4.10 -12.26 -2.80
N LEU A 69 -3.30 -11.88 -3.80
CA LEU A 69 -2.44 -12.82 -4.53
C LEU A 69 -1.41 -13.46 -3.61
N LYS A 70 -0.79 -12.66 -2.75
CA LYS A 70 0.23 -13.16 -1.82
C LYS A 70 -0.37 -14.11 -0.78
N ARG A 71 -1.58 -13.86 -0.33
CA ARG A 71 -2.23 -14.69 0.69
C ARG A 71 -2.78 -15.99 0.14
N SER A 72 -2.98 -16.09 -1.17
CA SER A 72 -3.50 -17.33 -1.78
C SER A 72 -2.42 -18.30 -2.21
N THR A 73 -1.16 -17.97 -2.05
CA THR A 73 -0.04 -18.87 -2.43
C THR A 73 0.53 -19.63 -1.24
#